data_b945bd20a6084ba91d756dc0a23db5fe
#
_entry.id   b945bd20a6084ba91d756dc0a23db5fe
#
_cell.length_a   1.000
_cell.length_b   1.000
_cell.length_c   1.000
_cell.angle_alpha   90.00
_cell.angle_beta   90.00
_cell.angle_gamma   90.00
#
_symmetry.space_group_name_H-M   'P 1'
#
loop_
_entity.id
_entity.type
_entity.pdbx_description
1 polymer ?
#
loop_
_entity_poly.entity_id
_entity_poly.type
_entity_poly.pdbx_seq_one_letter_code
_entity_poly.pdbx_strand_id
1 'polypeptide(L)'
;MEEKNRQNLVLVPTDFTDVADCAVSHAVEIAKKGKDELLLVHIVTPDTKAKLKKEGKTITALEEQMQKQCDSIFKQHGIKAGFELPEGNIFTTIGETAKKRGARLLVMGTHGVVGLNQKVLGAWAVKVVTSSPVPVVIVQKKKPAPHGYKKIVMPMDGSKEVKQKVFHAILMAKVFDAEVKVYAKYESDEFIANQVKKNVGFAKSFLAKNNIKHTEEAGQKGNYVKELLRYSAQENADLLMIMTEKEEDVVIEFIIGPENEKIINNESQIPVMCVNPDLSYFKGGSILEGSILFQ
;
A
#
# COMPACT_ATOMS: atom_id res chain seq x y z
N MET A 1 23.45 1.45 19.71
CA MET A 1 22.36 1.91 18.79
C MET A 1 21.28 0.89 18.93
N GLU A 2 20.13 1.29 19.49
CA GLU A 2 19.02 0.39 19.75
C GLU A 2 18.53 -0.21 18.44
N GLU A 3 18.53 -1.53 18.34
CA GLU A 3 17.76 -2.27 17.34
C GLU A 3 16.31 -1.81 17.47
N LYS A 4 15.86 -0.97 16.54
CA LYS A 4 14.44 -0.64 16.41
C LYS A 4 13.73 -1.95 16.12
N ASN A 5 13.13 -2.50 17.15
CA ASN A 5 12.24 -3.66 17.13
C ASN A 5 11.15 -3.40 16.08
N ARG A 6 11.40 -3.81 14.83
CA ARG A 6 10.39 -3.76 13.76
C ARG A 6 9.33 -4.75 14.16
N GLN A 7 8.23 -4.22 14.67
CA GLN A 7 7.08 -5.07 14.94
C GLN A 7 6.55 -5.57 13.60
N ASN A 8 6.39 -6.87 13.47
CA ASN A 8 5.68 -7.49 12.36
C ASN A 8 4.20 -7.15 12.50
N LEU A 9 3.83 -5.92 12.15
CA LEU A 9 2.51 -5.36 12.36
C LEU A 9 1.95 -4.78 11.06
N VAL A 10 0.77 -5.23 10.68
CA VAL A 10 -0.03 -4.65 9.60
C VAL A 10 -1.18 -3.86 10.22
N LEU A 11 -1.29 -2.58 9.88
CA LEU A 11 -2.37 -1.71 10.37
C LEU A 11 -3.50 -1.61 9.33
N VAL A 12 -4.73 -1.68 9.80
CA VAL A 12 -5.93 -1.61 8.96
C VAL A 12 -6.92 -0.61 9.54
N PRO A 13 -7.10 0.56 8.93
CA PRO A 13 -8.19 1.44 9.28
C PRO A 13 -9.52 0.80 8.90
N THR A 14 -10.50 0.87 9.78
CA THR A 14 -11.86 0.37 9.53
C THR A 14 -12.92 1.39 9.92
N ASP A 15 -13.93 1.53 9.08
CA ASP A 15 -15.17 2.25 9.33
C ASP A 15 -16.39 1.32 9.27
N PHE A 16 -16.13 0.00 9.27
CA PHE A 16 -17.09 -1.09 9.18
C PHE A 16 -17.90 -1.13 7.88
N THR A 17 -17.38 -0.51 6.81
CA THR A 17 -17.97 -0.66 5.47
C THR A 17 -17.48 -1.95 4.79
N ASP A 18 -18.22 -2.41 3.76
CA ASP A 18 -17.81 -3.57 2.96
C ASP A 18 -16.40 -3.45 2.37
N VAL A 19 -16.00 -2.22 2.04
CA VAL A 19 -14.65 -1.95 1.49
C VAL A 19 -13.59 -2.04 2.58
N ALA A 20 -13.91 -1.60 3.80
CA ALA A 20 -13.03 -1.79 4.96
C ALA A 20 -12.90 -3.28 5.32
N ASP A 21 -13.99 -4.04 5.26
CA ASP A 21 -13.95 -5.50 5.47
C ASP A 21 -13.15 -6.21 4.37
N CYS A 22 -13.21 -5.71 3.14
CA CYS A 22 -12.34 -6.18 2.09
C CYS A 22 -10.86 -5.90 2.41
N ALA A 23 -10.53 -4.70 2.92
CA ALA A 23 -9.18 -4.36 3.37
C ALA A 23 -8.70 -5.29 4.50
N VAL A 24 -9.56 -5.57 5.47
CA VAL A 24 -9.26 -6.55 6.54
C VAL A 24 -8.95 -7.93 5.93
N SER A 25 -9.72 -8.39 4.93
CA SER A 25 -9.48 -9.67 4.28
C SER A 25 -8.09 -9.72 3.60
N HIS A 26 -7.69 -8.65 2.91
CA HIS A 26 -6.36 -8.52 2.31
C HIS A 26 -5.26 -8.48 3.37
N ALA A 27 -5.46 -7.74 4.47
CA ALA A 27 -4.50 -7.65 5.57
C ALA A 27 -4.32 -9.02 6.26
N VAL A 28 -5.38 -9.79 6.42
CA VAL A 28 -5.35 -11.17 6.93
C VAL A 28 -4.46 -12.06 6.07
N GLU A 29 -4.59 -12.01 4.73
CA GLU A 29 -3.73 -12.80 3.84
C GLU A 29 -2.26 -12.36 3.93
N ILE A 30 -1.99 -11.05 4.03
CA ILE A 30 -0.63 -10.54 4.21
C ILE A 30 -0.05 -10.98 5.55
N ALA A 31 -0.81 -10.81 6.63
CA ALA A 31 -0.37 -11.17 7.97
C ALA A 31 -0.13 -12.68 8.12
N LYS A 32 -1.00 -13.50 7.55
CA LYS A 32 -0.87 -14.97 7.56
C LYS A 32 0.44 -15.42 6.91
N LYS A 33 0.77 -14.87 5.75
CA LYS A 33 1.99 -15.22 5.00
C LYS A 33 3.24 -14.59 5.61
N GLY A 34 3.14 -13.34 6.08
CA GLY A 34 4.24 -12.58 6.67
C GLY A 34 4.53 -12.91 8.12
N LYS A 35 3.68 -13.70 8.79
CA LYS A 35 3.69 -13.96 10.24
C LYS A 35 3.60 -12.67 11.05
N ASP A 36 2.73 -11.76 10.60
CA ASP A 36 2.47 -10.47 11.24
C ASP A 36 1.27 -10.54 12.19
N GLU A 37 1.21 -9.60 13.12
CA GLU A 37 0.01 -9.27 13.87
C GLU A 37 -0.81 -8.23 13.10
N LEU A 38 -2.10 -8.14 13.40
CA LEU A 38 -2.99 -7.11 12.86
C LEU A 38 -3.33 -6.07 13.93
N LEU A 39 -3.37 -4.81 13.54
CA LEU A 39 -3.93 -3.72 14.32
C LEU A 39 -5.08 -3.08 13.54
N LEU A 40 -6.30 -3.31 14.00
CA LEU A 40 -7.48 -2.61 13.49
C LEU A 40 -7.56 -1.23 14.14
N VAL A 41 -7.82 -0.19 13.36
CA VAL A 41 -7.89 1.18 13.89
C VAL A 41 -9.18 1.84 13.42
N HIS A 42 -10.02 2.26 14.36
CA HIS A 42 -11.19 3.10 14.05
C HIS A 42 -11.00 4.47 14.67
N ILE A 43 -10.98 5.51 13.85
CA ILE A 43 -10.77 6.87 14.34
C ILE A 43 -12.08 7.43 14.92
N VAL A 44 -12.07 7.79 16.20
CA VAL A 44 -13.21 8.41 16.85
C VAL A 44 -13.22 9.90 16.53
N THR A 45 -14.01 10.25 15.52
CA THR A 45 -14.21 11.64 15.08
C THR A 45 -15.40 12.28 15.83
N PRO A 46 -15.59 13.61 15.74
CA PRO A 46 -16.82 14.25 16.22
C PRO A 46 -18.09 13.65 15.64
N ASP A 47 -18.06 13.26 14.35
CA ASP A 47 -19.20 12.61 13.68
C ASP A 47 -19.47 11.20 14.27
N THR A 48 -18.40 10.44 14.58
CA THR A 48 -18.53 9.15 15.29
C THR A 48 -19.24 9.35 16.63
N LYS A 49 -18.81 10.35 17.41
CA LYS A 49 -19.42 10.66 18.72
C LYS A 49 -20.88 11.09 18.57
N ALA A 50 -21.19 11.94 17.59
CA ALA A 50 -22.55 12.39 17.31
C ALA A 50 -23.47 11.23 16.90
N LYS A 51 -22.98 10.31 16.05
CA LYS A 51 -23.71 9.10 15.66
C LYS A 51 -23.99 8.19 16.84
N LEU A 52 -22.99 7.89 17.67
CA LEU A 52 -23.18 7.06 18.87
C LEU A 52 -24.22 7.66 19.80
N LYS A 53 -24.16 8.98 20.04
CA LYS A 53 -25.15 9.69 20.88
C LYS A 53 -26.56 9.59 20.30
N LYS A 54 -26.72 9.75 18.98
CA LYS A 54 -28.01 9.64 18.29
C LYS A 54 -28.60 8.22 18.41
N GLU A 55 -27.74 7.20 18.40
CA GLU A 55 -28.13 5.79 18.54
C GLU A 55 -28.28 5.35 20.01
N GLY A 56 -28.08 6.23 20.98
CA GLY A 56 -28.11 5.88 22.42
C GLY A 56 -26.96 4.94 22.82
N LYS A 57 -25.87 4.91 22.07
CA LYS A 57 -24.71 4.07 22.30
C LYS A 57 -23.55 4.87 22.90
N THR A 58 -22.64 4.15 23.53
CA THR A 58 -21.38 4.69 24.08
C THR A 58 -20.19 4.16 23.29
N ILE A 59 -18.99 4.66 23.62
CA ILE A 59 -17.75 4.17 23.03
C ILE A 59 -17.54 2.67 23.30
N THR A 60 -18.05 2.15 24.41
CA THR A 60 -18.00 0.73 24.77
C THR A 60 -18.66 -0.17 23.72
N ALA A 61 -19.75 0.29 23.10
CA ALA A 61 -20.37 -0.46 22.00
C ALA A 61 -19.44 -0.59 20.79
N LEU A 62 -18.60 0.42 20.55
CA LEU A 62 -17.59 0.40 19.50
C LEU A 62 -16.43 -0.53 19.87
N GLU A 63 -15.98 -0.49 21.13
CA GLU A 63 -14.97 -1.42 21.66
C GLU A 63 -15.41 -2.88 21.51
N GLU A 64 -16.65 -3.18 21.88
CA GLU A 64 -17.23 -4.52 21.71
C GLU A 64 -17.29 -4.97 20.24
N GLN A 65 -17.63 -4.05 19.34
CA GLN A 65 -17.65 -4.34 17.89
C GLN A 65 -16.26 -4.64 17.37
N MET A 66 -15.24 -3.84 17.74
CA MET A 66 -13.86 -4.05 17.37
C MET A 66 -13.32 -5.37 17.96
N GLN A 67 -13.61 -5.65 19.23
CA GLN A 67 -13.20 -6.89 19.88
C GLN A 67 -13.78 -8.11 19.16
N LYS A 68 -15.07 -8.09 18.82
CA LYS A 68 -15.71 -9.17 18.05
C LYS A 68 -15.05 -9.40 16.70
N GLN A 69 -14.63 -8.32 16.03
CA GLN A 69 -13.91 -8.43 14.75
C GLN A 69 -12.53 -9.07 14.95
N CYS A 70 -11.77 -8.66 15.97
CA CYS A 70 -10.49 -9.28 16.34
C CYS A 70 -10.63 -10.76 16.69
N ASP A 71 -11.63 -11.11 17.52
CA ASP A 71 -11.91 -12.50 17.92
C ASP A 71 -12.29 -13.37 16.71
N SER A 72 -13.06 -12.81 15.77
CA SER A 72 -13.43 -13.49 14.53
C SER A 72 -12.20 -13.78 13.67
N ILE A 73 -11.30 -12.80 13.52
CA ILE A 73 -10.04 -12.97 12.79
C ILE A 73 -9.21 -14.08 13.42
N PHE A 74 -9.04 -14.06 14.74
CA PHE A 74 -8.30 -15.09 15.44
C PHE A 74 -8.94 -16.49 15.27
N LYS A 75 -10.24 -16.59 15.47
CA LYS A 75 -10.98 -17.85 15.34
C LYS A 75 -10.91 -18.46 13.94
N GLN A 76 -11.02 -17.61 12.90
CA GLN A 76 -11.08 -18.09 11.51
C GLN A 76 -9.69 -18.32 10.90
N HIS A 77 -8.70 -17.53 11.31
CA HIS A 77 -7.39 -17.47 10.62
C HIS A 77 -6.19 -17.76 11.53
N GLY A 78 -6.36 -17.82 12.85
CA GLY A 78 -5.29 -18.02 13.82
C GLY A 78 -4.33 -16.83 13.95
N ILE A 79 -4.74 -15.65 13.46
CA ILE A 79 -3.92 -14.44 13.47
C ILE A 79 -4.26 -13.60 14.69
N LYS A 80 -3.23 -13.20 15.43
CA LYS A 80 -3.39 -12.28 16.55
C LYS A 80 -3.78 -10.90 16.00
N ALA A 81 -4.94 -10.42 16.39
CA ALA A 81 -5.45 -9.10 16.05
C ALA A 81 -5.74 -8.32 17.34
N GLY A 82 -5.35 -7.06 17.33
CA GLY A 82 -5.74 -6.08 18.34
C GLY A 82 -6.44 -4.89 17.70
N PHE A 83 -6.92 -3.97 18.51
CA PHE A 83 -7.54 -2.75 17.99
C PHE A 83 -7.16 -1.51 18.81
N GLU A 84 -7.31 -0.34 18.18
CA GLU A 84 -7.25 0.96 18.82
C GLU A 84 -8.39 1.86 18.34
N LEU A 85 -8.85 2.74 19.24
CA LEU A 85 -9.89 3.74 18.99
C LEU A 85 -9.34 5.15 19.29
N PRO A 86 -8.31 5.61 18.56
CA PRO A 86 -7.75 6.94 18.81
C PRO A 86 -8.75 8.02 18.41
N GLU A 87 -8.82 9.08 19.21
CA GLU A 87 -9.56 10.29 18.86
C GLU A 87 -8.72 11.19 17.96
N GLY A 88 -9.34 11.81 16.97
CA GLY A 88 -8.63 12.79 16.16
C GLY A 88 -9.15 12.91 14.72
N ASN A 89 -8.28 13.46 13.88
CA ASN A 89 -8.51 13.61 12.46
C ASN A 89 -8.04 12.36 11.71
N ILE A 90 -8.90 11.78 10.88
CA ILE A 90 -8.60 10.55 10.12
C ILE A 90 -7.28 10.68 9.36
N PHE A 91 -7.01 11.83 8.75
CA PHE A 91 -5.85 12.03 7.86
C PHE A 91 -4.50 11.91 8.56
N THR A 92 -4.39 12.43 9.78
CA THR A 92 -3.13 12.45 10.54
C THR A 92 -3.05 11.28 11.50
N THR A 93 -4.14 10.95 12.17
CA THR A 93 -4.15 9.98 13.26
C THR A 93 -3.83 8.55 12.79
N ILE A 94 -4.23 8.16 11.56
CA ILE A 94 -3.86 6.85 11.00
C ILE A 94 -2.34 6.75 10.83
N GLY A 95 -1.71 7.75 10.20
CA GLY A 95 -0.27 7.79 9.98
C GLY A 95 0.53 7.85 11.30
N GLU A 96 0.07 8.68 12.25
CA GLU A 96 0.66 8.77 13.59
C GLU A 96 0.58 7.45 14.36
N THR A 97 -0.57 6.78 14.30
CA THR A 97 -0.75 5.45 14.90
C THR A 97 0.17 4.43 14.25
N ALA A 98 0.27 4.41 12.92
CA ALA A 98 1.18 3.52 12.20
C ALA A 98 2.64 3.74 12.64
N LYS A 99 3.07 5.01 12.74
CA LYS A 99 4.42 5.37 13.21
C LYS A 99 4.65 4.96 14.68
N LYS A 100 3.72 5.31 15.56
CA LYS A 100 3.80 5.03 17.02
C LYS A 100 3.87 3.53 17.30
N ARG A 101 3.10 2.72 16.55
CA ARG A 101 3.02 1.27 16.72
C ARG A 101 4.08 0.50 15.92
N GLY A 102 4.89 1.20 15.13
CA GLY A 102 5.93 0.56 14.29
C GLY A 102 5.34 -0.34 13.21
N ALA A 103 4.15 -0.01 12.68
CA ALA A 103 3.57 -0.78 11.60
C ALA A 103 4.50 -0.78 10.38
N ARG A 104 4.62 -1.92 9.70
CA ARG A 104 5.42 -2.03 8.47
C ARG A 104 4.62 -1.79 7.19
N LEU A 105 3.31 -1.88 7.29
CA LEU A 105 2.37 -1.78 6.18
C LEU A 105 1.01 -1.28 6.67
N LEU A 106 0.38 -0.47 5.85
CA LEU A 106 -1.01 -0.06 5.99
C LEU A 106 -1.83 -0.76 4.88
N VAL A 107 -3.01 -1.29 5.21
CA VAL A 107 -3.95 -1.82 4.22
C VAL A 107 -5.28 -1.12 4.38
N MET A 108 -5.80 -0.47 3.33
CA MET A 108 -7.03 0.32 3.43
C MET A 108 -7.90 0.23 2.19
N GLY A 109 -9.19 0.54 2.36
CA GLY A 109 -10.13 0.67 1.24
C GLY A 109 -10.00 2.01 0.51
N THR A 110 -10.47 2.04 -0.75
CA THR A 110 -10.51 3.26 -1.57
C THR A 110 -11.51 4.30 -1.07
N HIS A 111 -12.57 3.88 -0.39
CA HIS A 111 -13.69 4.72 0.05
C HIS A 111 -14.13 4.33 1.46
N GLY A 112 -14.56 5.32 2.25
CA GLY A 112 -15.28 5.13 3.51
C GLY A 112 -16.78 5.39 3.35
N VAL A 113 -17.48 5.53 4.48
CA VAL A 113 -18.94 5.76 4.55
C VAL A 113 -19.45 6.87 3.63
N VAL A 114 -18.64 7.86 3.31
CA VAL A 114 -19.03 9.07 2.57
C VAL A 114 -18.88 8.93 1.04
N GLY A 115 -18.36 7.83 0.52
CA GLY A 115 -17.97 7.72 -0.90
C GLY A 115 -18.62 6.59 -1.72
N LEU A 116 -19.70 5.99 -1.26
CA LEU A 116 -20.28 4.76 -1.83
C LEU A 116 -20.68 4.79 -3.31
N ASN A 117 -20.81 5.95 -3.94
CA ASN A 117 -21.28 6.10 -5.32
C ASN A 117 -20.25 6.72 -6.30
N GLN A 118 -19.01 6.97 -5.85
CA GLN A 118 -18.01 7.60 -6.72
C GLN A 118 -16.97 6.59 -7.20
N LYS A 119 -16.75 6.53 -8.51
CA LYS A 119 -15.66 5.78 -9.16
C LYS A 119 -14.28 6.48 -9.01
N VAL A 120 -14.14 7.35 -8.02
CA VAL A 120 -12.96 8.19 -7.82
C VAL A 120 -12.37 7.87 -6.45
N LEU A 121 -11.05 7.80 -6.36
CA LEU A 121 -10.36 7.65 -5.08
C LEU A 121 -10.84 8.74 -4.11
N GLY A 122 -11.36 8.34 -2.95
CA GLY A 122 -11.89 9.29 -1.98
C GLY A 122 -10.77 10.24 -1.52
N ALA A 123 -11.09 11.52 -1.36
CA ALA A 123 -10.13 12.53 -0.88
C ALA A 123 -9.45 12.11 0.45
N TRP A 124 -10.10 11.29 1.24
CA TRP A 124 -9.58 10.69 2.47
C TRP A 124 -8.44 9.70 2.19
N ALA A 125 -8.65 8.79 1.24
CA ALA A 125 -7.64 7.80 0.89
C ALA A 125 -6.38 8.47 0.32
N VAL A 126 -6.54 9.49 -0.53
CA VAL A 126 -5.42 10.30 -1.05
C VAL A 126 -4.57 10.84 0.09
N LYS A 127 -5.19 11.54 1.04
CA LYS A 127 -4.47 12.17 2.16
C LYS A 127 -3.80 11.14 3.09
N VAL A 128 -4.46 10.02 3.39
CA VAL A 128 -3.86 8.96 4.20
C VAL A 128 -2.64 8.36 3.49
N VAL A 129 -2.74 8.09 2.19
CA VAL A 129 -1.62 7.54 1.41
C VAL A 129 -0.43 8.49 1.41
N THR A 130 -0.66 9.75 1.06
CA THR A 130 0.41 10.74 0.89
C THR A 130 1.08 11.14 2.21
N SER A 131 0.36 11.02 3.35
CA SER A 131 0.93 11.27 4.69
C SER A 131 1.44 10.01 5.39
N SER A 132 1.26 8.82 4.80
CA SER A 132 1.67 7.58 5.45
C SER A 132 3.18 7.44 5.58
N PRO A 133 3.70 7.09 6.78
CA PRO A 133 5.12 6.83 6.99
C PRO A 133 5.55 5.43 6.51
N VAL A 134 4.60 4.62 6.06
CA VAL A 134 4.82 3.24 5.59
C VAL A 134 4.08 3.01 4.28
N PRO A 135 4.46 2.01 3.46
CA PRO A 135 3.71 1.66 2.26
C PRO A 135 2.23 1.38 2.56
N VAL A 136 1.37 1.72 1.60
CA VAL A 136 -0.08 1.56 1.72
C VAL A 136 -0.60 0.66 0.61
N VAL A 137 -1.22 -0.46 0.96
CA VAL A 137 -1.99 -1.27 0.00
C VAL A 137 -3.43 -0.77 -0.02
N ILE A 138 -3.85 -0.26 -1.16
CA ILE A 138 -5.21 0.21 -1.38
C ILE A 138 -6.00 -0.88 -2.10
N VAL A 139 -7.16 -1.18 -1.57
CA VAL A 139 -8.06 -2.20 -2.13
C VAL A 139 -9.45 -1.62 -2.44
N GLN A 140 -10.10 -2.20 -3.41
CA GLN A 140 -11.50 -1.91 -3.74
C GLN A 140 -12.39 -3.00 -3.12
N LYS A 141 -13.33 -3.57 -3.88
CA LYS A 141 -14.27 -4.60 -3.38
C LYS A 141 -13.83 -6.03 -3.70
N LYS A 142 -12.84 -6.22 -4.56
CA LYS A 142 -12.34 -7.55 -4.91
C LYS A 142 -11.58 -8.15 -3.74
N LYS A 143 -12.03 -9.28 -3.24
CA LYS A 143 -11.37 -10.03 -2.18
C LYS A 143 -10.02 -10.59 -2.65
N PRO A 144 -9.07 -10.86 -1.74
CA PRO A 144 -7.81 -11.47 -2.11
C PRO A 144 -8.02 -12.84 -2.76
N ALA A 145 -7.19 -13.14 -3.76
CA ALA A 145 -7.20 -14.47 -4.36
C ALA A 145 -6.75 -15.53 -3.33
N PRO A 146 -7.23 -16.79 -3.41
CA PRO A 146 -6.84 -17.85 -2.47
C PRO A 146 -5.33 -18.12 -2.40
N HIS A 147 -4.60 -17.80 -3.47
CA HIS A 147 -3.14 -17.92 -3.54
C HIS A 147 -2.39 -16.68 -3.05
N GLY A 148 -3.11 -15.61 -2.67
CA GLY A 148 -2.54 -14.32 -2.26
C GLY A 148 -1.96 -13.54 -3.44
N TYR A 149 -0.82 -12.89 -3.24
CA TYR A 149 -0.17 -12.00 -4.22
C TYR A 149 0.98 -12.73 -4.93
N LYS A 150 0.68 -13.56 -5.93
CA LYS A 150 1.68 -14.34 -6.69
C LYS A 150 2.29 -13.60 -7.88
N LYS A 151 1.60 -12.62 -8.42
CA LYS A 151 2.05 -11.81 -9.56
C LYS A 151 2.00 -10.32 -9.22
N ILE A 152 3.16 -9.71 -9.15
CA ILE A 152 3.33 -8.29 -8.82
C ILE A 152 3.76 -7.55 -10.08
N VAL A 153 2.95 -6.63 -10.58
CA VAL A 153 3.35 -5.74 -11.68
C VAL A 153 3.95 -4.46 -11.10
N MET A 154 5.18 -4.18 -11.48
CA MET A 154 5.98 -3.05 -11.00
C MET A 154 6.41 -2.17 -12.17
N PRO A 155 5.67 -1.09 -12.50
CA PRO A 155 6.08 -0.15 -13.54
C PRO A 155 7.33 0.61 -13.12
N MET A 156 8.23 0.83 -14.07
CA MET A 156 9.47 1.59 -13.91
C MET A 156 9.47 2.74 -14.91
N ASP A 157 9.66 3.95 -14.42
CA ASP A 157 9.80 5.18 -15.18
C ASP A 157 11.23 5.76 -15.07
N GLY A 158 11.45 6.98 -15.58
CA GLY A 158 12.73 7.66 -15.54
C GLY A 158 13.06 8.37 -14.22
N SER A 159 12.16 8.39 -13.23
CA SER A 159 12.37 9.08 -11.95
C SER A 159 13.47 8.41 -11.11
N LYS A 160 14.11 9.19 -10.24
CA LYS A 160 15.15 8.66 -9.33
C LYS A 160 14.53 7.83 -8.20
N GLU A 161 13.37 8.23 -7.77
CA GLU A 161 12.62 7.68 -6.64
C GLU A 161 12.11 6.27 -6.94
N VAL A 162 11.83 5.96 -8.20
CA VAL A 162 11.22 4.69 -8.64
C VAL A 162 11.97 3.45 -8.16
N LYS A 163 13.27 3.57 -7.91
CA LYS A 163 14.10 2.47 -7.39
C LYS A 163 13.72 2.04 -5.97
N GLN A 164 13.15 2.93 -5.17
CA GLN A 164 12.84 2.64 -3.77
C GLN A 164 11.76 1.57 -3.64
N LYS A 165 10.79 1.52 -4.55
CA LYS A 165 9.75 0.48 -4.51
C LYS A 165 10.26 -0.94 -4.78
N VAL A 166 11.45 -1.09 -5.40
CA VAL A 166 12.06 -2.41 -5.66
C VAL A 166 12.27 -3.18 -4.36
N PHE A 167 12.66 -2.50 -3.28
CA PHE A 167 12.83 -3.13 -1.96
C PHE A 167 11.51 -3.67 -1.41
N HIS A 168 10.42 -2.91 -1.56
CA HIS A 168 9.09 -3.35 -1.14
C HIS A 168 8.56 -4.49 -2.02
N ALA A 169 8.89 -4.49 -3.33
CA ALA A 169 8.58 -5.59 -4.22
C ALA A 169 9.28 -6.88 -3.81
N ILE A 170 10.56 -6.81 -3.42
CA ILE A 170 11.31 -7.95 -2.90
C ILE A 170 10.68 -8.50 -1.62
N LEU A 171 10.29 -7.62 -0.67
CA LEU A 171 9.62 -8.02 0.56
C LEU A 171 8.33 -8.77 0.29
N MET A 172 7.46 -8.20 -0.54
CA MET A 172 6.20 -8.83 -0.92
C MET A 172 6.42 -10.13 -1.68
N ALA A 173 7.39 -10.16 -2.59
CA ALA A 173 7.72 -11.36 -3.36
C ALA A 173 8.23 -12.49 -2.46
N LYS A 174 9.07 -12.19 -1.45
CA LYS A 174 9.53 -13.19 -0.47
C LYS A 174 8.37 -13.72 0.38
N VAL A 175 7.48 -12.85 0.85
CA VAL A 175 6.32 -13.25 1.67
C VAL A 175 5.38 -14.18 0.91
N PHE A 176 5.14 -13.92 -0.37
CA PHE A 176 4.17 -14.66 -1.18
C PHE A 176 4.79 -15.66 -2.13
N ASP A 177 6.12 -15.78 -2.20
CA ASP A 177 6.83 -16.51 -3.24
C ASP A 177 6.28 -16.07 -4.62
N ALA A 178 6.33 -14.77 -4.88
CA ALA A 178 5.73 -14.13 -6.04
C ALA A 178 6.74 -13.87 -7.16
N GLU A 179 6.22 -13.81 -8.39
CA GLU A 179 6.95 -13.29 -9.55
C GLU A 179 6.73 -11.78 -9.69
N VAL A 180 7.81 -11.03 -9.97
CA VAL A 180 7.74 -9.61 -10.24
C VAL A 180 7.81 -9.35 -11.75
N LYS A 181 6.76 -8.74 -12.29
CA LYS A 181 6.67 -8.28 -13.68
C LYS A 181 7.14 -6.83 -13.75
N VAL A 182 8.36 -6.60 -14.20
CA VAL A 182 8.93 -5.27 -14.36
C VAL A 182 8.41 -4.69 -15.68
N TYR A 183 7.57 -3.65 -15.59
CA TYR A 183 6.99 -2.98 -16.75
C TYR A 183 7.75 -1.68 -17.04
N ALA A 184 8.51 -1.61 -18.13
CA ALA A 184 9.26 -0.43 -18.53
C ALA A 184 8.34 0.60 -19.21
N LYS A 185 8.15 1.78 -18.60
CA LYS A 185 7.34 2.86 -19.21
C LYS A 185 7.98 3.28 -20.54
N TYR A 186 7.18 3.37 -21.61
CA TYR A 186 7.63 3.90 -22.88
C TYR A 186 7.85 5.41 -22.76
N GLU A 187 9.00 5.86 -23.25
CA GLU A 187 9.34 7.30 -23.35
C GLU A 187 9.88 7.59 -24.74
N SER A 188 9.41 8.70 -25.34
CA SER A 188 9.85 9.13 -26.66
C SER A 188 11.15 9.97 -26.61
N ASP A 189 11.40 10.61 -25.47
CA ASP A 189 12.65 11.32 -25.23
C ASP A 189 13.77 10.32 -24.92
N GLU A 190 14.87 10.39 -25.67
CA GLU A 190 15.99 9.44 -25.58
C GLU A 190 16.69 9.50 -24.21
N PHE A 191 16.82 10.68 -23.61
CA PHE A 191 17.43 10.84 -22.30
C PHE A 191 16.58 10.17 -21.22
N ILE A 192 15.27 10.41 -21.22
CA ILE A 192 14.32 9.79 -20.26
C ILE A 192 14.25 8.28 -20.50
N ALA A 193 14.19 7.83 -21.76
CA ALA A 193 14.20 6.40 -22.10
C ALA A 193 15.45 5.69 -21.57
N ASN A 194 16.61 6.33 -21.64
CA ASN A 194 17.85 5.81 -21.07
C ASN A 194 17.80 5.75 -19.52
N GLN A 195 17.12 6.69 -18.85
CA GLN A 195 16.89 6.60 -17.40
C GLN A 195 15.97 5.43 -17.04
N VAL A 196 14.87 5.25 -17.79
CA VAL A 196 13.99 4.07 -17.63
C VAL A 196 14.80 2.78 -17.74
N LYS A 197 15.62 2.64 -18.79
CA LYS A 197 16.47 1.47 -19.01
C LYS A 197 17.43 1.20 -17.85
N LYS A 198 18.07 2.25 -17.31
CA LYS A 198 18.92 2.15 -16.12
C LYS A 198 18.15 1.70 -14.89
N ASN A 199 16.94 2.26 -14.67
CA ASN A 199 16.09 1.90 -13.54
C ASN A 199 15.59 0.45 -13.64
N VAL A 200 15.22 -0.01 -14.83
CA VAL A 200 14.86 -1.41 -15.10
C VAL A 200 16.05 -2.33 -14.84
N GLY A 201 17.24 -1.99 -15.33
CA GLY A 201 18.46 -2.75 -15.07
C GLY A 201 18.78 -2.87 -13.58
N PHE A 202 18.61 -1.78 -12.82
CA PHE A 202 18.72 -1.79 -11.37
C PHE A 202 17.71 -2.75 -10.73
N ALA A 203 16.43 -2.64 -11.09
CA ALA A 203 15.37 -3.49 -10.53
C ALA A 203 15.66 -4.98 -10.77
N LYS A 204 15.99 -5.36 -12.02
CA LYS A 204 16.33 -6.75 -12.39
C LYS A 204 17.52 -7.27 -11.61
N SER A 205 18.59 -6.48 -11.49
CA SER A 205 19.78 -6.85 -10.74
C SER A 205 19.46 -7.13 -9.26
N PHE A 206 18.66 -6.27 -8.61
CA PHE A 206 18.27 -6.45 -7.22
C PHE A 206 17.31 -7.62 -7.01
N LEU A 207 16.36 -7.83 -7.92
CA LEU A 207 15.45 -8.97 -7.89
C LEU A 207 16.25 -10.28 -8.03
N ALA A 208 17.17 -10.36 -9.00
CA ALA A 208 18.04 -11.52 -9.21
C ALA A 208 18.94 -11.80 -7.98
N LYS A 209 19.57 -10.78 -7.41
CA LYS A 209 20.41 -10.90 -6.20
C LYS A 209 19.62 -11.46 -5.00
N ASN A 210 18.32 -11.20 -4.97
CA ASN A 210 17.42 -11.71 -3.92
C ASN A 210 16.70 -13.01 -4.28
N ASN A 211 17.07 -13.66 -5.41
CA ASN A 211 16.43 -14.88 -5.92
C ASN A 211 14.92 -14.72 -6.19
N ILE A 212 14.49 -13.52 -6.59
CA ILE A 212 13.10 -13.26 -6.95
C ILE A 212 12.91 -13.53 -8.44
N LYS A 213 11.95 -14.41 -8.77
CA LYS A 213 11.53 -14.65 -10.15
C LYS A 213 10.99 -13.36 -10.75
N HIS A 214 11.47 -12.98 -11.92
CA HIS A 214 11.03 -11.75 -12.56
C HIS A 214 11.12 -11.85 -14.09
N THR A 215 10.29 -11.04 -14.75
CA THR A 215 10.30 -10.82 -16.19
C THR A 215 10.26 -9.33 -16.47
N GLU A 216 10.61 -8.95 -17.69
CA GLU A 216 10.56 -7.56 -18.16
C GLU A 216 9.57 -7.47 -19.32
N GLU A 217 8.72 -6.45 -19.32
CA GLU A 217 7.86 -6.07 -20.44
C GLU A 217 8.15 -4.62 -20.82
N ALA A 218 8.35 -4.38 -22.10
CA ALA A 218 8.54 -3.03 -22.64
C ALA A 218 7.18 -2.39 -22.91
N GLY A 219 6.93 -1.24 -22.30
CA GLY A 219 5.76 -0.42 -22.59
C GLY A 219 5.74 0.03 -24.06
N GLN A 220 4.54 0.18 -24.61
CA GLN A 220 4.34 0.60 -25.99
C GLN A 220 3.99 2.09 -26.06
N LYS A 221 4.26 2.70 -27.23
CA LYS A 221 3.81 4.08 -27.51
C LYS A 221 2.29 4.16 -27.39
N GLY A 222 1.80 5.10 -26.58
CA GLY A 222 0.36 5.27 -26.36
C GLY A 222 0.02 5.85 -25.02
N ASN A 223 -1.20 5.56 -24.54
CA ASN A 223 -1.63 5.95 -23.20
C ASN A 223 -1.04 4.97 -22.17
N TYR A 224 -0.06 5.42 -21.42
CA TYR A 224 0.66 4.64 -20.44
C TYR A 224 -0.26 3.90 -19.46
N VAL A 225 -1.21 4.61 -18.84
CA VAL A 225 -2.11 4.00 -17.84
C VAL A 225 -2.95 2.89 -18.46
N LYS A 226 -3.52 3.13 -19.65
CA LYS A 226 -4.32 2.14 -20.36
C LYS A 226 -3.50 0.89 -20.70
N GLU A 227 -2.28 1.06 -21.19
CA GLU A 227 -1.40 -0.05 -21.55
C GLU A 227 -0.93 -0.83 -20.31
N LEU A 228 -0.55 -0.14 -19.22
CA LEU A 228 -0.18 -0.78 -17.95
C LEU A 228 -1.34 -1.60 -17.38
N LEU A 229 -2.55 -1.05 -17.34
CA LEU A 229 -3.72 -1.76 -16.81
C LEU A 229 -4.14 -2.93 -17.70
N ARG A 230 -4.07 -2.78 -19.02
CA ARG A 230 -4.29 -3.88 -19.97
C ARG A 230 -3.30 -5.02 -19.74
N TYR A 231 -2.01 -4.71 -19.68
CA TYR A 231 -0.95 -5.67 -19.38
C TYR A 231 -1.18 -6.38 -18.05
N SER A 232 -1.47 -5.59 -16.99
CA SER A 232 -1.72 -6.14 -15.66
C SER A 232 -2.91 -7.10 -15.62
N ALA A 233 -3.98 -6.80 -16.36
CA ALA A 233 -5.14 -7.67 -16.48
C ALA A 233 -4.82 -8.96 -17.27
N GLN A 234 -4.07 -8.86 -18.37
CA GLN A 234 -3.62 -10.01 -19.17
C GLN A 234 -2.73 -10.96 -18.39
N GLU A 235 -1.81 -10.40 -17.59
CA GLU A 235 -0.95 -11.19 -16.70
C GLU A 235 -1.68 -11.76 -15.48
N ASN A 236 -2.94 -11.39 -15.26
CA ASN A 236 -3.69 -11.69 -14.03
C ASN A 236 -2.91 -11.23 -12.79
N ALA A 237 -2.49 -9.96 -12.78
CA ALA A 237 -1.76 -9.39 -11.68
C ALA A 237 -2.59 -9.40 -10.37
N ASP A 238 -1.94 -9.77 -9.28
CA ASP A 238 -2.53 -9.75 -7.94
C ASP A 238 -2.25 -8.44 -7.20
N LEU A 239 -1.19 -7.73 -7.62
CA LEU A 239 -0.76 -6.46 -7.03
C LEU A 239 -0.11 -5.57 -8.10
N LEU A 240 -0.49 -4.29 -8.11
CA LEU A 240 0.26 -3.22 -8.77
C LEU A 240 1.08 -2.48 -7.72
N MET A 241 2.28 -2.01 -8.09
CA MET A 241 3.15 -1.28 -7.16
C MET A 241 3.62 0.03 -7.78
N ILE A 242 3.18 1.16 -7.22
CA ILE A 242 3.48 2.51 -7.71
C ILE A 242 4.22 3.33 -6.67
N MET A 243 4.90 4.40 -7.12
CA MET A 243 5.40 5.47 -6.27
C MET A 243 4.39 6.64 -6.27
N THR A 244 4.22 7.30 -5.14
CA THR A 244 3.61 8.62 -5.13
C THR A 244 4.61 9.66 -5.64
N GLU A 245 4.12 10.83 -6.02
CA GLU A 245 4.92 11.91 -6.55
C GLU A 245 5.22 12.93 -5.45
N LYS A 246 6.35 13.63 -5.56
CA LYS A 246 6.63 14.77 -4.71
C LYS A 246 6.07 16.02 -5.37
N GLU A 247 5.38 16.87 -4.62
CA GLU A 247 5.00 18.17 -5.10
C GLU A 247 6.22 19.09 -5.20
N GLU A 248 6.48 19.67 -6.37
CA GLU A 248 7.74 20.38 -6.64
C GLU A 248 7.90 21.65 -5.81
N ASP A 249 6.80 22.31 -5.45
CA ASP A 249 6.80 23.61 -4.78
C ASP A 249 6.66 23.53 -3.24
N VAL A 250 6.51 22.34 -2.67
CA VAL A 250 6.29 22.15 -1.23
C VAL A 250 7.35 21.21 -0.65
N VAL A 251 7.91 21.60 0.48
CA VAL A 251 9.12 20.96 1.06
C VAL A 251 8.89 19.49 1.46
N ILE A 252 7.67 19.05 1.78
CA ILE A 252 7.38 17.68 2.26
C ILE A 252 5.92 17.26 1.96
N GLU A 253 5.36 17.59 0.83
CA GLU A 253 4.06 17.02 0.47
C GLU A 253 4.21 16.03 -0.68
N PHE A 254 3.58 14.86 -0.53
CA PHE A 254 3.44 13.88 -1.59
C PHE A 254 2.05 14.00 -2.18
N ILE A 255 1.94 13.75 -3.48
CA ILE A 255 0.68 13.75 -4.20
C ILE A 255 0.46 12.41 -4.91
N ILE A 256 -0.81 12.12 -5.16
CA ILE A 256 -1.19 11.08 -6.10
C ILE A 256 -1.53 11.79 -7.41
N GLY A 257 -0.61 11.75 -8.36
CA GLY A 257 -0.82 12.34 -9.68
C GLY A 257 -1.97 11.67 -10.44
N PRO A 258 -2.49 12.32 -11.51
CA PRO A 258 -3.67 11.84 -12.25
C PRO A 258 -3.51 10.44 -12.85
N GLU A 259 -2.28 10.03 -13.21
CA GLU A 259 -1.98 8.69 -13.71
C GLU A 259 -2.12 7.66 -12.59
N ASN A 260 -1.53 7.94 -11.44
CA ASN A 260 -1.59 7.08 -10.25
C ASN A 260 -3.02 6.93 -9.71
N GLU A 261 -3.81 8.00 -9.73
CA GLU A 261 -5.22 7.95 -9.34
C GLU A 261 -6.02 6.98 -10.23
N LYS A 262 -5.81 7.02 -11.54
CA LYS A 262 -6.45 6.08 -12.48
C LYS A 262 -5.97 4.64 -12.26
N ILE A 263 -4.70 4.44 -11.92
CA ILE A 263 -4.16 3.10 -11.60
C ILE A 263 -4.83 2.57 -10.34
N ILE A 264 -4.99 3.38 -9.30
CA ILE A 264 -5.64 2.97 -8.05
C ILE A 264 -7.11 2.61 -8.28
N ASN A 265 -7.81 3.38 -9.11
CA ASN A 265 -9.23 3.18 -9.43
C ASN A 265 -9.46 2.18 -10.58
N ASN A 266 -8.52 1.30 -10.87
CA ASN A 266 -8.58 0.38 -12.00
C ASN A 266 -9.84 -0.51 -11.97
N GLU A 267 -10.44 -0.73 -13.16
CA GLU A 267 -11.69 -1.50 -13.32
C GLU A 267 -11.52 -2.99 -12.95
N SER A 268 -10.33 -3.54 -13.09
CA SER A 268 -10.01 -4.92 -12.71
C SER A 268 -9.93 -5.12 -11.20
N GLN A 269 -10.01 -4.02 -10.44
CA GLN A 269 -9.91 -3.99 -8.98
C GLN A 269 -8.65 -4.69 -8.44
N ILE A 270 -7.56 -4.59 -9.20
CA ILE A 270 -6.25 -5.07 -8.75
C ILE A 270 -5.80 -4.19 -7.60
N PRO A 271 -5.45 -4.76 -6.43
CA PRO A 271 -4.86 -4.01 -5.32
C PRO A 271 -3.64 -3.20 -5.75
N VAL A 272 -3.46 -2.01 -5.18
CA VAL A 272 -2.34 -1.13 -5.52
C VAL A 272 -1.54 -0.79 -4.27
N MET A 273 -0.27 -1.15 -4.25
CA MET A 273 0.67 -0.71 -3.22
C MET A 273 1.27 0.63 -3.63
N CYS A 274 1.02 1.65 -2.83
CA CYS A 274 1.59 2.98 -2.97
C CYS A 274 2.78 3.12 -2.01
N VAL A 275 3.91 3.58 -2.53
CA VAL A 275 5.13 3.84 -1.76
C VAL A 275 5.45 5.33 -1.84
N ASN A 276 5.55 5.99 -0.70
CA ASN A 276 6.02 7.37 -0.64
C ASN A 276 7.54 7.41 -0.75
N PRO A 277 8.12 8.36 -1.51
CA PRO A 277 9.57 8.52 -1.57
C PRO A 277 10.16 8.85 -0.20
N ASP A 278 11.22 8.15 0.17
CA ASP A 278 12.03 8.53 1.34
C ASP A 278 13.11 9.52 0.88
N LEU A 279 12.93 10.78 1.26
CA LEU A 279 13.84 11.87 0.91
C LEU A 279 15.18 11.79 1.63
N SER A 280 15.27 11.06 2.74
CA SER A 280 16.53 10.84 3.45
C SER A 280 17.48 9.93 2.67
N TYR A 281 16.95 9.10 1.81
CA TYR A 281 17.69 8.19 0.93
C TYR A 281 18.68 8.91 0.00
N PHE A 282 18.37 10.13 -0.39
CA PHE A 282 19.20 10.94 -1.29
C PHE A 282 20.23 11.85 -0.58
N LYS A 283 20.08 12.06 0.73
CA LYS A 283 20.98 12.94 1.51
C LYS A 283 22.31 12.29 1.87
N GLY A 284 22.42 10.98 1.75
CA GLY A 284 23.59 10.21 2.19
C GLY A 284 24.64 9.89 1.13
N GLY A 285 24.50 10.34 -0.12
CA GLY A 285 25.55 10.20 -1.17
C GLY A 285 25.97 8.78 -1.54
N SER A 286 25.48 7.76 -0.87
CA SER A 286 25.69 6.36 -1.20
C SER A 286 24.36 5.61 -1.21
N ILE A 287 24.14 4.88 -2.27
CA ILE A 287 23.21 3.76 -2.26
C ILE A 287 23.79 2.80 -1.20
N LEU A 288 23.36 2.95 0.05
CA LEU A 288 23.72 1.97 1.07
C LEU A 288 23.22 0.64 0.54
N GLU A 289 24.19 -0.19 0.15
CA GLU A 289 24.01 -1.58 -0.16
C GLU A 289 23.06 -2.16 0.89
N GLY A 290 22.02 -2.85 0.44
CA GLY A 290 20.84 -3.32 1.18
C GLY A 290 21.03 -4.06 2.50
N SER A 291 22.05 -3.73 3.28
CA SER A 291 22.32 -4.33 4.58
C SER A 291 21.61 -3.65 5.77
N ILE A 292 21.03 -2.46 5.60
CA ILE A 292 20.39 -1.74 6.73
C ILE A 292 18.87 -1.98 6.81
N LEU A 293 18.23 -2.53 5.78
CA LEU A 293 16.79 -2.82 5.77
C LEU A 293 16.43 -4.29 6.02
N PHE A 294 17.42 -5.19 6.20
CA PHE A 294 17.22 -6.64 6.22
C PHE A 294 17.98 -7.39 7.33
N GLN A 295 18.36 -6.70 8.42
CA GLN A 295 18.78 -7.37 9.67
C GLN A 295 17.69 -7.28 10.70
#